data_baa73b11eab94b1b39fe6a36cc39b260
#
_entry.id   baa73b11eab94b1b39fe6a36cc39b260
#
_cell.length_a   1.000
_cell.length_b   1.000
_cell.length_c   1.000
_cell.angle_alpha   90.00
_cell.angle_beta   90.00
_cell.angle_gamma   90.00
#
_symmetry.space_group_name_H-M   'P 1'
#
loop_
_entity.id
_entity.type
_entity.pdbx_description
1 polymer ?
#
loop_
_entity_poly.entity_id
_entity_poly.type
_entity_poly.pdbx_seq_one_letter_code
_entity_poly.pdbx_strand_id
1 'polypeptide(L)'
;MFWRERRTCFLTTLRPDGTPHLTPVGVTYDPETRIARVITDGGSKKARNIRAALANGTEARVSAGQVEGRRWCTLEGTAVIKDDPASVADAERRYAERYKTPRVNPNRVVIEITVSHAMGTAKPSGW
;
A
#
# COMPACT_ATOMS: atom_id res chain seq x y z
N MET A 1 2.05 6.10 16.72
CA MET A 1 1.92 4.76 16.12
C MET A 1 2.93 4.62 14.98
N PHE A 2 3.54 3.47 14.86
CA PHE A 2 4.62 3.20 13.88
C PHE A 2 4.22 3.55 12.44
N TRP A 3 2.97 3.29 12.06
CA TRP A 3 2.45 3.59 10.71
C TRP A 3 2.05 5.06 10.52
N ARG A 4 2.23 5.90 11.54
CA ARG A 4 2.05 7.35 11.42
C ARG A 4 3.36 8.12 11.39
N GLU A 5 4.45 7.51 11.83
CA GLU A 5 5.78 8.10 11.78
C GLU A 5 6.25 8.16 10.33
N ARG A 6 6.82 9.30 9.93
CA ARG A 6 7.27 9.48 8.54
C ARG A 6 8.45 8.57 8.21
N ARG A 7 8.19 7.51 7.43
CA ARG A 7 9.19 6.52 7.03
C ARG A 7 8.89 6.00 5.64
N THR A 8 9.95 5.70 4.89
CA THR A 8 9.81 4.97 3.64
C THR A 8 9.52 3.51 3.96
N CYS A 9 8.53 2.97 3.26
CA CYS A 9 8.14 1.57 3.36
C CYS A 9 8.52 0.85 2.07
N PHE A 10 8.34 -0.46 2.05
CA PHE A 10 8.49 -1.27 0.85
C PHE A 10 7.20 -2.01 0.58
N LEU A 11 6.85 -2.12 -0.69
CA LEU A 11 5.68 -2.88 -1.13
C LEU A 11 6.13 -4.00 -2.06
N THR A 12 5.69 -5.22 -1.76
CA THR A 12 5.85 -6.37 -2.64
C THR A 12 4.55 -6.63 -3.37
N THR A 13 4.61 -6.70 -4.69
CA THR A 13 3.54 -7.20 -5.55
C THR A 13 4.09 -8.39 -6.34
N LEU A 14 3.22 -9.21 -6.90
CA LEU A 14 3.64 -10.36 -7.71
C LEU A 14 3.47 -10.04 -9.20
N ARG A 15 4.51 -10.33 -9.97
CA ARG A 15 4.44 -10.29 -11.43
C ARG A 15 3.51 -11.41 -11.94
N PRO A 16 3.03 -11.33 -13.19
CA PRO A 16 2.18 -12.40 -13.74
C PRO A 16 2.78 -13.79 -13.68
N ASP A 17 4.11 -13.91 -13.71
CA ASP A 17 4.79 -15.20 -13.59
C ASP A 17 4.98 -15.66 -12.13
N GLY A 18 4.45 -14.91 -11.16
CA GLY A 18 4.54 -15.23 -9.75
C GLY A 18 5.82 -14.74 -9.06
N THR A 19 6.74 -14.11 -9.77
CA THR A 19 7.96 -13.59 -9.15
C THR A 19 7.68 -12.27 -8.43
N PRO A 20 8.32 -12.02 -7.28
CA PRO A 20 8.04 -10.81 -6.51
C PRO A 20 8.73 -9.58 -7.11
N HIS A 21 8.02 -8.46 -7.01
CA HIS A 21 8.52 -7.12 -7.34
C HIS A 21 8.48 -6.28 -6.07
N LEU A 22 9.62 -5.78 -5.64
CA LEU A 22 9.76 -4.96 -4.43
C LEU A 22 10.11 -3.52 -4.82
N THR A 23 9.39 -2.56 -4.24
CA THR A 23 9.65 -1.14 -4.54
C THR A 23 9.42 -0.28 -3.29
N PRO A 24 10.22 0.80 -3.10
CA PRO A 24 9.96 1.74 -2.01
C PRO A 24 8.68 2.54 -2.28
N VAL A 25 7.90 2.75 -1.24
CA VAL A 25 6.61 3.44 -1.30
C VAL A 25 6.35 4.21 0.00
N GLY A 26 5.38 5.13 -0.04
CA GLY A 26 4.76 5.66 1.16
C GLY A 26 3.44 4.94 1.40
N VAL A 27 3.27 4.40 2.60
CA VAL A 27 2.05 3.68 2.98
C VAL A 27 1.31 4.46 4.05
N THR A 28 0.00 4.55 3.95
CA THR A 28 -0.85 5.01 5.04
C THR A 28 -1.72 3.85 5.50
N TYR A 29 -1.99 3.78 6.79
CA TYR A 29 -2.79 2.70 7.37
C TYR A 29 -3.89 3.26 8.25
N ASP A 30 -5.12 2.79 8.02
CA ASP A 30 -6.29 3.14 8.82
C ASP A 30 -6.60 1.98 9.76
N PRO A 31 -6.38 2.14 11.09
CA PRO A 31 -6.62 1.06 12.03
C PRO A 31 -8.10 0.72 12.22
N GLU A 32 -9.01 1.65 11.92
CA GLU A 32 -10.45 1.40 12.06
C GLU A 32 -10.96 0.44 10.99
N THR A 33 -10.54 0.63 9.76
CA THR A 33 -10.98 -0.20 8.62
C THR A 33 -10.00 -1.32 8.28
N ARG A 34 -8.78 -1.26 8.82
CA ARG A 34 -7.66 -2.15 8.47
C ARG A 34 -7.31 -2.10 6.99
N ILE A 35 -7.41 -0.89 6.42
CA ILE A 35 -7.04 -0.65 5.03
C ILE A 35 -5.74 0.14 4.99
N ALA A 36 -4.76 -0.38 4.24
CA ALA A 36 -3.53 0.33 3.92
C ALA A 36 -3.65 0.88 2.49
N ARG A 37 -3.08 2.07 2.27
CA ARG A 37 -3.17 2.74 0.96
C ARG A 37 -1.80 3.17 0.49
N VAL A 38 -1.59 3.00 -0.81
CA VAL A 38 -0.39 3.47 -1.52
C VAL A 38 -0.86 4.25 -2.73
N ILE A 39 -0.40 5.49 -2.86
CA ILE A 39 -0.66 6.26 -4.07
C ILE A 39 0.47 6.03 -5.07
N THR A 40 0.13 5.90 -6.34
CA THR A 40 1.11 5.65 -7.39
C THR A 40 0.57 6.10 -8.74
N ASP A 41 1.46 6.23 -9.73
CA ASP A 41 1.03 6.42 -11.11
C ASP A 41 0.31 5.17 -11.60
N GLY A 42 -0.77 5.38 -12.36
CA GLY A 42 -1.57 4.25 -12.88
C GLY A 42 -0.82 3.34 -13.84
N GLY A 43 0.28 3.82 -14.43
CA GLY A 43 1.15 3.02 -15.30
C GLY A 43 2.33 2.37 -14.59
N SER A 44 2.45 2.51 -13.27
CA SER A 44 3.56 1.91 -12.53
C SER A 44 3.53 0.38 -12.60
N LYS A 45 4.69 -0.25 -12.41
CA LYS A 45 4.80 -1.72 -12.46
C LYS A 45 3.94 -2.36 -11.38
N LYS A 46 3.91 -1.80 -10.16
CA LYS A 46 3.10 -2.34 -9.08
C LYS A 46 1.60 -2.26 -9.37
N ALA A 47 1.13 -1.18 -9.98
CA ALA A 47 -0.27 -1.06 -10.39
C ALA A 47 -0.62 -2.07 -11.48
N ARG A 48 0.26 -2.24 -12.46
CA ARG A 48 0.07 -3.22 -13.54
C ARG A 48 0.04 -4.65 -13.02
N ASN A 49 0.90 -4.98 -12.06
CA ASN A 49 0.92 -6.30 -11.43
C ASN A 49 -0.42 -6.62 -10.75
N ILE A 50 -0.96 -5.66 -10.00
CA ILE A 50 -2.24 -5.85 -9.33
C ILE A 50 -3.37 -6.01 -10.35
N ARG A 51 -3.42 -5.15 -11.36
CA ARG A 51 -4.44 -5.24 -12.41
C ARG A 51 -4.38 -6.56 -13.17
N ALA A 52 -3.18 -7.07 -13.43
CA ALA A 52 -3.02 -8.35 -14.12
C ALA A 52 -3.58 -9.51 -13.29
N ALA A 53 -3.33 -9.53 -11.99
CA ALA A 53 -3.88 -10.56 -11.11
C ALA A 53 -5.41 -10.53 -11.11
N LEU A 54 -5.99 -9.34 -10.96
CA LEU A 54 -7.45 -9.17 -10.94
C LEU A 54 -8.08 -9.54 -12.28
N ALA A 55 -7.43 -9.19 -13.39
CA ALA A 55 -7.91 -9.54 -14.73
C ALA A 55 -7.91 -11.05 -14.96
N ASN A 56 -7.02 -11.79 -14.30
CA ASN A 56 -6.98 -13.25 -14.35
C ASN A 56 -7.94 -13.91 -13.36
N GLY A 57 -8.76 -13.15 -12.66
CA GLY A 57 -9.70 -13.68 -11.68
C GLY A 57 -9.06 -14.17 -10.39
N THR A 58 -7.81 -13.77 -10.10
CA THR A 58 -7.11 -14.13 -8.87
C THR A 58 -7.06 -12.94 -7.92
N GLU A 59 -6.83 -13.22 -6.63
CA GLU A 59 -6.55 -12.15 -5.68
C GLU A 59 -5.16 -11.57 -5.94
N ALA A 60 -5.03 -10.25 -5.85
CA ALA A 60 -3.74 -9.59 -5.90
C ALA A 60 -3.14 -9.56 -4.49
N ARG A 61 -2.33 -10.54 -4.15
CA ARG A 61 -1.69 -10.62 -2.84
C ARG A 61 -0.49 -9.70 -2.79
N VAL A 62 -0.41 -8.93 -1.70
CA VAL A 62 0.65 -7.93 -1.50
C VAL A 62 1.12 -7.95 -0.06
N SER A 63 2.30 -7.37 0.16
CA SER A 63 2.80 -7.15 1.50
C SER A 63 3.53 -5.82 1.56
N ALA A 64 3.29 -5.07 2.63
CA ALA A 64 3.93 -3.79 2.88
C ALA A 64 4.70 -3.89 4.19
N GLY A 65 5.94 -3.41 4.20
CA GLY A 65 6.77 -3.49 5.38
C GLY A 65 7.59 -2.25 5.62
N GLN A 66 7.95 -2.05 6.87
CA GLN A 66 8.87 -1.00 7.27
C GLN A 66 9.68 -1.44 8.49
N VAL A 67 10.86 -0.85 8.62
CA VAL A 67 11.79 -1.18 9.70
C VAL A 67 12.50 0.07 10.18
N GLU A 68 12.69 0.16 11.50
CA GLU A 68 13.59 1.13 12.11
C GLU A 68 14.26 0.47 13.32
N GLY A 69 15.51 0.13 13.16
CA GLY A 69 16.23 -0.60 14.20
C GLY A 69 15.53 -1.92 14.51
N ARG A 70 15.12 -2.09 15.76
CA ARG A 70 14.42 -3.31 16.19
C ARG A 70 12.91 -3.26 15.97
N ARG A 71 12.36 -2.09 15.62
CA ARG A 71 10.95 -1.96 15.33
C ARG A 71 10.71 -2.30 13.87
N TRP A 72 9.86 -3.25 13.63
CA TRP A 72 9.45 -3.59 12.27
C TRP A 72 8.02 -4.11 12.26
N CYS A 73 7.38 -3.94 11.13
CA CYS A 73 6.04 -4.47 10.92
C CYS A 73 5.80 -4.74 9.45
N THR A 74 5.17 -5.86 9.16
CA THR A 74 4.70 -6.22 7.83
C THR A 74 3.19 -6.36 7.87
N LEU A 75 2.52 -5.71 6.92
CA LEU A 75 1.07 -5.82 6.71
C LEU A 75 0.86 -6.61 5.43
N GLU A 76 0.13 -7.72 5.53
CA GLU A 76 -0.15 -8.59 4.38
C GLU A 76 -1.63 -8.57 4.09
N GLY A 77 -1.97 -8.61 2.80
CA GLY A 77 -3.36 -8.60 2.42
C GLY A 77 -3.56 -8.70 0.91
N THR A 78 -4.76 -8.32 0.49
CA THR A 78 -5.13 -8.30 -0.92
C THR A 78 -5.39 -6.88 -1.37
N ALA A 79 -5.04 -6.58 -2.60
CA ALA A 79 -5.08 -5.22 -3.14
C ALA A 79 -6.07 -5.09 -4.28
N VAL A 80 -6.68 -3.91 -4.38
CA VAL A 80 -7.42 -3.46 -5.54
C VAL A 80 -6.91 -2.09 -5.96
N ILE A 81 -7.18 -1.69 -7.19
CA ILE A 81 -6.87 -0.36 -7.70
C ILE A 81 -8.14 0.48 -7.70
N LYS A 82 -8.06 1.67 -7.10
CA LYS A 82 -9.12 2.68 -7.17
C LYS A 82 -8.62 3.85 -7.98
N ASP A 83 -9.38 4.25 -8.97
CA ASP A 83 -9.03 5.39 -9.83
C ASP A 83 -10.10 6.49 -9.83
N ASP A 84 -11.18 6.32 -9.09
CA ASP A 84 -12.21 7.34 -8.97
C ASP A 84 -11.67 8.56 -8.18
N PRO A 85 -12.10 9.78 -8.55
CA PRO A 85 -11.55 11.00 -7.94
C PRO A 85 -11.69 11.06 -6.41
N ALA A 86 -12.78 10.56 -5.85
CA ALA A 86 -12.98 10.60 -4.40
C ALA A 86 -11.99 9.73 -3.65
N SER A 87 -11.75 8.50 -4.14
CA SER A 87 -10.77 7.58 -3.52
C SER A 87 -9.35 8.13 -3.64
N VAL A 88 -9.00 8.69 -4.79
CA VAL A 88 -7.68 9.29 -5.02
C VAL A 88 -7.46 10.48 -4.09
N ALA A 89 -8.46 11.39 -4.00
CA ALA A 89 -8.35 12.57 -3.13
C ALA A 89 -8.21 12.18 -1.65
N ASP A 90 -8.97 11.19 -1.18
CA ASP A 90 -8.87 10.70 0.19
C ASP A 90 -7.48 10.12 0.47
N ALA A 91 -6.96 9.33 -0.45
CA ALA A 91 -5.63 8.73 -0.29
C ALA A 91 -4.52 9.79 -0.32
N GLU A 92 -4.66 10.82 -1.16
CA GLU A 92 -3.70 11.93 -1.20
C GLU A 92 -3.71 12.71 0.11
N ARG A 93 -4.89 12.92 0.70
CA ARG A 93 -5.01 13.58 2.00
C ARG A 93 -4.32 12.78 3.09
N ARG A 94 -4.54 11.47 3.14
CA ARG A 94 -3.89 10.58 4.13
C ARG A 94 -2.38 10.56 3.93
N TYR A 95 -1.92 10.53 2.69
CA TYR A 95 -0.49 10.59 2.37
C TYR A 95 0.12 11.90 2.87
N ALA A 96 -0.56 13.03 2.65
CA ALA A 96 -0.07 14.34 3.09
C ALA A 96 0.05 14.42 4.61
N GLU A 97 -0.84 13.76 5.35
CA GLU A 97 -0.79 13.73 6.82
C GLU A 97 0.45 12.98 7.34
N ARG A 98 0.86 11.92 6.67
CA ARG A 98 2.03 11.14 7.11
C ARG A 98 3.33 11.64 6.53
N TYR A 99 3.33 12.08 5.30
CA TYR A 99 4.53 12.45 4.54
C TYR A 99 4.56 13.93 4.21
N LYS A 100 4.02 14.29 3.07
CA LYS A 100 3.92 15.66 2.57
C LYS A 100 2.89 15.70 1.45
N THR A 101 2.47 16.89 1.05
CA THR A 101 1.57 17.05 -0.09
C THR A 101 2.23 16.45 -1.34
N PRO A 102 1.58 15.48 -1.99
CA PRO A 102 2.16 14.85 -3.18
C PRO A 102 2.13 15.81 -4.37
N ARG A 103 3.03 15.59 -5.33
CA ARG A 103 3.01 16.34 -6.60
C ARG A 103 1.71 16.04 -7.33
N VAL A 104 1.25 17.01 -8.14
CA VAL A 104 0.08 16.80 -8.99
C VAL A 104 0.39 15.70 -10.02
N ASN A 105 -0.47 14.69 -10.10
CA ASN A 105 -0.36 13.63 -11.09
C ASN A 105 -1.77 13.21 -11.51
N PRO A 106 -2.23 13.63 -12.72
CA PRO A 106 -3.58 13.28 -13.19
C PRO A 106 -3.79 11.80 -13.45
N ASN A 107 -2.72 11.02 -13.55
CA ASN A 107 -2.78 9.56 -13.73
C ASN A 107 -2.65 8.80 -12.41
N ARG A 108 -2.74 9.50 -11.28
CA ARG A 108 -2.59 8.85 -9.98
C ARG A 108 -3.76 7.93 -9.70
N VAL A 109 -3.42 6.77 -9.14
CA VAL A 109 -4.38 5.79 -8.64
C VAL A 109 -4.02 5.43 -7.20
N VAL A 110 -4.94 4.74 -6.53
CA VAL A 110 -4.74 4.25 -5.17
C VAL A 110 -4.70 2.74 -5.19
N ILE A 111 -3.67 2.17 -4.59
CA ILE A 111 -3.66 0.76 -4.23
C ILE A 111 -4.28 0.67 -2.84
N GLU A 112 -5.48 0.07 -2.75
CA GLU A 112 -6.13 -0.20 -1.46
C GLU A 112 -5.86 -1.64 -1.06
N ILE A 113 -5.28 -1.82 0.12
CA ILE A 113 -4.91 -3.13 0.64
C ILE A 113 -5.81 -3.43 1.83
N THR A 114 -6.62 -4.48 1.70
CA THR A 114 -7.36 -5.02 2.84
C THR A 114 -6.40 -5.91 3.61
N VAL A 115 -5.97 -5.43 4.78
CA VAL A 115 -4.96 -6.12 5.60
C VAL A 115 -5.61 -7.26 6.34
N SER A 116 -5.11 -8.47 6.11
CA SER A 116 -5.60 -9.69 6.75
C SER A 116 -4.64 -10.24 7.79
N HIS A 117 -3.39 -9.82 7.77
CA HIS A 117 -2.38 -10.31 8.69
C HIS A 117 -1.33 -9.24 8.95
N ALA A 118 -0.89 -9.12 10.21
CA ALA A 118 0.20 -8.23 10.59
C ALA A 118 1.20 -9.03 11.43
N MET A 119 2.49 -8.79 11.19
CA MET A 119 3.56 -9.42 11.96
C MET A 119 4.66 -8.42 12.24
N GLY A 120 5.43 -8.69 13.30
CA GLY A 120 6.57 -7.84 13.67
C GLY A 120 6.51 -7.39 15.12
N THR A 121 7.53 -6.63 15.51
CA THR A 121 7.66 -6.11 16.88
C THR A 121 6.80 -4.87 17.12
N ALA A 122 6.34 -4.19 16.05
CA ALA A 122 5.60 -2.94 16.12
C ALA A 122 4.26 -3.04 15.39
N LYS A 123 3.49 -4.08 15.68
CA LYS A 123 2.17 -4.28 15.09
C LYS A 123 1.19 -3.17 15.52
N PRO A 124 0.25 -2.78 14.63
CA PRO A 124 -0.83 -1.88 15.04
C PRO A 124 -1.68 -2.51 16.13
N SER A 125 -2.41 -1.68 16.88
CA SER A 125 -3.34 -2.16 17.91
C SER A 125 -4.38 -3.10 17.33
N GLY A 126 -4.69 -4.16 18.05
CA GLY A 126 -5.72 -5.13 17.65
C GLY A 126 -5.20 -6.31 16.83
N TRP A 127 -3.90 -6.41 16.66
CA TRP A 127 -3.27 -7.51 15.93
C TRP A 127 -2.50 -8.48 16.84
#